data_be86d5d901d84bec8c895f911d59a81c
#
_entry.id   be86d5d901d84bec8c895f911d59a81c
#
_cell.length_a   1.000
_cell.length_b   1.000
_cell.length_c   1.000
_cell.angle_alpha   90.00
_cell.angle_beta   90.00
_cell.angle_gamma   90.00
#
_symmetry.space_group_name_H-M   'P 1'
#
loop_
_entity.id
_entity.type
_entity.pdbx_description
1 polymer ?
#
loop_
_entity_poly.entity_id
_entity_poly.type
_entity_poly.pdbx_seq_one_letter_code
_entity_poly.pdbx_strand_id
1 'polypeptide(L)'
;MLNFRKAQKSRSKLRLALIGPSGSGKTYTALAVACNLEGPVAVIDTEHGSASKYADLFEFDVLELDTFSPETYVKAIQAAVAAGYKTVVIDSLSHAWSGKDGALEQVDKAAAAMRTANTFGAWRNVTPLHNQLIDAIVGAGCHVIATMRSKTEYVQERDERTGKTSIKKVGLAAVQRDGMEYEFDLVGDVNLDHQVVFSKSRIPSLDGAVVTKPGAGLAKQLLGWLDGAVPETAAPEPQTEVPVAVDPITPQQIKQVQILLKELGGITDELKAHIYTQYGVQSSKELDKNSGSLLIEDLRQRVAQKSQS
;
A
#
# COMPACT_ATOMS: atom_id res chain seq x y z
N MET A 1 -23.01 26.43 19.20
CA MET A 1 -23.69 26.39 17.90
C MET A 1 -22.81 25.63 16.92
N LEU A 2 -23.37 24.71 16.12
CA LEU A 2 -22.65 24.00 15.06
C LEU A 2 -22.68 24.89 13.81
N ASN A 3 -21.49 25.25 13.28
CA ASN A 3 -21.38 26.11 12.09
C ASN A 3 -20.68 25.33 10.97
N PHE A 4 -21.29 25.35 9.77
CA PHE A 4 -20.64 24.88 8.55
C PHE A 4 -19.78 26.00 7.95
N ARG A 5 -18.57 25.63 7.48
CA ARG A 5 -17.68 26.52 6.74
C ARG A 5 -17.30 25.88 5.41
N LYS A 6 -16.98 26.69 4.41
CA LYS A 6 -16.44 26.20 3.15
C LYS A 6 -15.13 25.47 3.42
N ALA A 7 -15.02 24.22 2.93
CA ALA A 7 -13.79 23.46 3.05
C ALA A 7 -12.67 24.12 2.24
N GLN A 8 -11.51 24.21 2.86
CA GLN A 8 -10.29 24.68 2.22
C GLN A 8 -9.20 23.66 2.49
N LYS A 9 -8.36 23.34 1.49
CA LYS A 9 -7.20 22.52 1.70
C LYS A 9 -6.21 23.30 2.53
N SER A 10 -6.09 22.95 3.80
CA SER A 10 -5.09 23.53 4.71
C SER A 10 -3.83 22.67 4.69
N ARG A 11 -2.71 23.27 5.04
CA ARG A 11 -1.44 22.56 5.25
C ARG A 11 -1.66 21.42 6.25
N SER A 12 -1.66 20.19 5.77
CA SER A 12 -1.91 19.00 6.57
C SER A 12 -0.62 18.23 6.83
N LYS A 13 -0.63 17.40 7.84
CA LYS A 13 0.52 16.53 8.15
C LYS A 13 0.29 15.14 7.59
N LEU A 14 1.34 14.57 6.98
CA LEU A 14 1.31 13.25 6.37
C LEU A 14 1.05 12.14 7.40
N ARG A 15 0.24 11.17 7.02
CA ARG A 15 0.09 9.87 7.68
C ARG A 15 0.37 8.78 6.65
N LEU A 16 1.58 8.21 6.70
CA LEU A 16 2.03 7.17 5.76
C LEU A 16 2.27 5.88 6.52
N ALA A 17 1.69 4.79 6.04
CA ALA A 17 2.00 3.43 6.48
C ALA A 17 2.80 2.68 5.42
N LEU A 18 3.86 1.98 5.83
CA LEU A 18 4.67 1.11 4.99
C LEU A 18 4.58 -0.32 5.52
N ILE A 19 3.93 -1.20 4.78
CA ILE A 19 3.66 -2.59 5.18
C ILE A 19 4.54 -3.51 4.33
N GLY A 20 5.15 -4.53 4.94
CA GLY A 20 5.92 -5.48 4.15
C GLY A 20 6.63 -6.55 4.99
N PRO A 21 7.15 -7.60 4.33
CA PRO A 21 7.87 -8.68 5.00
C PRO A 21 9.24 -8.20 5.53
N SER A 22 9.88 -9.05 6.31
CA SER A 22 11.27 -8.82 6.73
C SER A 22 12.18 -8.71 5.49
N GLY A 23 13.14 -7.79 5.52
CA GLY A 23 14.08 -7.57 4.42
C GLY A 23 13.54 -6.77 3.23
N SER A 24 12.26 -6.34 3.22
CA SER A 24 11.71 -5.54 2.13
C SER A 24 12.21 -4.07 2.09
N GLY A 25 12.96 -3.61 3.10
CA GLY A 25 13.51 -2.26 3.13
C GLY A 25 12.58 -1.19 3.73
N LYS A 26 11.58 -1.57 4.54
CA LYS A 26 10.64 -0.63 5.19
C LYS A 26 11.33 0.48 5.96
N THR A 27 12.26 0.13 6.87
CA THR A 27 13.03 1.08 7.68
C THR A 27 13.80 2.05 6.80
N TYR A 28 14.55 1.54 5.80
CA TYR A 28 15.29 2.37 4.86
C TYR A 28 14.36 3.32 4.09
N THR A 29 13.26 2.80 3.56
CA THR A 29 12.26 3.59 2.84
C THR A 29 11.64 4.67 3.71
N ALA A 30 11.28 4.34 4.96
CA ALA A 30 10.74 5.29 5.91
C ALA A 30 11.71 6.43 6.18
N LEU A 31 12.99 6.14 6.43
CA LEU A 31 14.04 7.13 6.65
C LEU A 31 14.31 7.96 5.39
N ALA A 32 14.42 7.31 4.22
CA ALA A 32 14.65 7.99 2.96
C ALA A 32 13.53 8.98 2.59
N VAL A 33 12.29 8.69 2.95
CA VAL A 33 11.18 9.62 2.80
C VAL A 33 11.20 10.67 3.91
N ALA A 34 11.33 10.27 5.19
CA ALA A 34 11.25 11.17 6.35
C ALA A 34 12.30 12.28 6.29
N CYS A 35 13.56 11.95 6.00
CA CYS A 35 14.66 12.92 5.94
C CYS A 35 14.58 13.86 4.74
N ASN A 36 13.69 13.62 3.80
CA ASN A 36 13.39 14.51 2.69
C ASN A 36 12.04 15.26 2.85
N LEU A 37 11.34 15.08 3.98
CA LEU A 37 10.21 15.91 4.40
C LEU A 37 10.69 17.14 5.17
N GLU A 38 9.82 17.74 5.97
CA GLU A 38 10.14 18.94 6.75
C GLU A 38 10.91 18.62 8.05
N GLY A 39 11.97 19.39 8.33
CA GLY A 39 12.61 19.58 9.62
C GLY A 39 13.23 18.35 10.27
N PRO A 40 13.54 18.43 11.57
CA PRO A 40 14.20 17.34 12.29
C PRO A 40 13.30 16.10 12.38
N VAL A 41 13.94 14.93 12.27
CA VAL A 41 13.31 13.60 12.27
C VAL A 41 13.58 12.89 13.59
N ALA A 42 12.52 12.37 14.23
CA ALA A 42 12.63 11.43 15.34
C ALA A 42 12.19 10.05 14.93
N VAL A 43 12.91 9.03 15.36
CA VAL A 43 12.58 7.62 15.17
C VAL A 43 12.22 6.99 16.50
N ILE A 44 11.03 6.42 16.61
CA ILE A 44 10.61 5.55 17.71
C ILE A 44 10.96 4.12 17.29
N ASP A 45 12.08 3.61 17.75
CA ASP A 45 12.62 2.30 17.37
C ASP A 45 12.15 1.22 18.37
N THR A 46 11.54 0.18 17.85
CA THR A 46 11.14 -1.02 18.60
C THR A 46 11.77 -2.29 18.02
N GLU A 47 12.67 -2.12 17.02
CA GLU A 47 13.38 -3.19 16.32
C GLU A 47 14.86 -3.29 16.81
N HIS A 48 15.10 -2.91 18.10
CA HIS A 48 16.39 -3.04 18.77
C HIS A 48 17.57 -2.40 18.01
N GLY A 49 17.49 -1.10 17.75
CA GLY A 49 18.54 -0.35 17.08
C GLY A 49 18.65 -0.60 15.57
N SER A 50 17.60 -1.14 14.95
CA SER A 50 17.59 -1.40 13.51
C SER A 50 17.74 -0.12 12.69
N ALA A 51 17.08 0.95 13.09
CA ALA A 51 17.15 2.26 12.44
C ALA A 51 18.55 2.87 12.57
N SER A 52 19.20 2.73 13.72
CA SER A 52 20.52 3.31 14.00
C SER A 52 21.63 2.80 13.07
N LYS A 53 21.42 1.66 12.40
CA LYS A 53 22.35 1.14 11.38
C LYS A 53 22.44 2.01 10.12
N TYR A 54 21.55 2.95 9.96
CA TYR A 54 21.48 3.88 8.83
C TYR A 54 21.87 5.32 9.21
N ALA A 55 22.46 5.52 10.40
CA ALA A 55 22.84 6.85 10.89
C ALA A 55 23.99 7.50 10.08
N ASP A 56 24.71 6.72 9.30
CA ASP A 56 25.70 7.20 8.32
C ASP A 56 25.09 7.72 7.01
N LEU A 57 23.84 7.36 6.74
CA LEU A 57 23.12 7.71 5.51
C LEU A 57 22.04 8.77 5.74
N PHE A 58 21.46 8.81 6.93
CA PHE A 58 20.33 9.69 7.27
C PHE A 58 20.54 10.39 8.60
N GLU A 59 20.10 11.64 8.71
CA GLU A 59 20.16 12.42 9.94
C GLU A 59 18.83 12.33 10.69
N PHE A 60 18.86 11.72 11.88
CA PHE A 60 17.68 11.56 12.75
C PHE A 60 18.11 11.30 14.20
N ASP A 61 17.20 11.61 15.12
CA ASP A 61 17.33 11.20 16.53
C ASP A 61 16.50 9.96 16.79
N VAL A 62 16.94 9.08 17.72
CA VAL A 62 16.26 7.82 18.00
C VAL A 62 15.86 7.71 19.47
N LEU A 63 14.65 7.19 19.70
CA LEU A 63 14.15 6.72 20.98
C LEU A 63 13.86 5.23 20.89
N GLU A 64 14.68 4.41 21.56
CA GLU A 64 14.46 2.98 21.66
C GLU A 64 13.45 2.65 22.77
N LEU A 65 12.46 1.81 22.49
CA LEU A 65 11.45 1.38 23.47
C LEU A 65 11.74 -0.04 23.95
N ASP A 66 11.71 -0.24 25.27
CA ASP A 66 11.83 -1.55 25.94
C ASP A 66 10.51 -2.29 26.09
N THR A 67 9.39 -1.54 26.08
CA THR A 67 8.04 -2.07 26.18
C THR A 67 7.15 -1.39 25.13
N PHE A 68 6.17 -2.15 24.64
CA PHE A 68 5.42 -1.77 23.44
C PHE A 68 3.95 -1.55 23.73
N SER A 69 3.62 -1.10 24.95
CA SER A 69 2.23 -0.77 25.26
C SER A 69 1.74 0.41 24.41
N PRO A 70 0.48 0.45 23.98
CA PRO A 70 -0.09 1.60 23.27
C PRO A 70 0.21 2.92 23.95
N GLU A 71 0.15 2.98 25.29
CA GLU A 71 0.43 4.19 26.07
C GLU A 71 1.89 4.63 25.97
N THR A 72 2.84 3.69 25.84
CA THR A 72 4.25 4.01 25.67
C THR A 72 4.47 4.72 24.32
N TYR A 73 3.84 4.23 23.25
CA TYR A 73 3.89 4.91 21.95
C TYR A 73 3.24 6.29 21.99
N VAL A 74 2.09 6.43 22.66
CA VAL A 74 1.43 7.75 22.84
C VAL A 74 2.37 8.74 23.48
N LYS A 75 3.04 8.35 24.58
CA LYS A 75 4.02 9.19 25.29
C LYS A 75 5.21 9.54 24.41
N ALA A 76 5.73 8.58 23.64
CA ALA A 76 6.86 8.78 22.72
C ALA A 76 6.51 9.77 21.61
N ILE A 77 5.34 9.63 20.98
CA ILE A 77 4.85 10.57 19.96
C ILE A 77 4.68 11.96 20.55
N GLN A 78 4.06 12.09 21.73
CA GLN A 78 3.87 13.37 22.41
C GLN A 78 5.21 14.04 22.78
N ALA A 79 6.18 13.25 23.25
CA ALA A 79 7.53 13.74 23.56
C ALA A 79 8.23 14.26 22.31
N ALA A 80 8.15 13.55 21.19
CA ALA A 80 8.73 14.00 19.92
C ALA A 80 8.09 15.32 19.44
N VAL A 81 6.75 15.42 19.50
CA VAL A 81 6.03 16.66 19.13
C VAL A 81 6.43 17.82 20.06
N ALA A 82 6.49 17.59 21.37
CA ALA A 82 6.90 18.60 22.37
C ALA A 82 8.35 19.06 22.17
N ALA A 83 9.24 18.17 21.75
CA ALA A 83 10.63 18.49 21.42
C ALA A 83 10.79 19.23 20.07
N GLY A 84 9.71 19.41 19.29
CA GLY A 84 9.70 20.20 18.07
C GLY A 84 10.03 19.43 16.79
N TYR A 85 10.12 18.09 16.85
CA TYR A 85 10.31 17.27 15.65
C TYR A 85 9.18 17.47 14.65
N LYS A 86 9.53 17.56 13.36
CA LYS A 86 8.57 17.80 12.27
C LYS A 86 8.12 16.51 11.59
N THR A 87 8.92 15.46 11.72
CA THR A 87 8.60 14.13 11.22
C THR A 87 8.94 13.09 12.29
N VAL A 88 8.00 12.16 12.52
CA VAL A 88 8.17 11.02 13.43
C VAL A 88 8.05 9.74 12.59
N VAL A 89 9.06 8.88 12.69
CA VAL A 89 9.04 7.52 12.15
C VAL A 89 8.77 6.56 13.30
N ILE A 90 7.82 5.64 13.15
CA ILE A 90 7.52 4.56 14.10
C ILE A 90 7.95 3.24 13.47
N ASP A 91 9.03 2.64 13.95
CA ASP A 91 9.57 1.40 13.40
C ASP A 91 9.74 0.33 14.52
N SER A 92 8.76 -0.56 14.69
CA SER A 92 7.52 -0.72 13.93
C SER A 92 6.27 -0.57 14.80
N LEU A 93 5.17 -0.18 14.19
CA LEU A 93 3.86 -0.11 14.85
C LEU A 93 3.30 -1.51 15.17
N SER A 94 3.80 -2.56 14.53
CA SER A 94 3.36 -3.94 14.78
C SER A 94 3.61 -4.42 16.21
N HIS A 95 4.63 -3.90 16.87
CA HIS A 95 4.92 -4.28 18.26
C HIS A 95 3.89 -3.70 19.24
N ALA A 96 3.25 -2.57 18.95
CA ALA A 96 2.14 -2.06 19.75
C ALA A 96 0.94 -3.03 19.77
N TRP A 97 0.86 -3.92 18.79
CA TRP A 97 -0.16 -4.96 18.69
C TRP A 97 0.28 -6.27 19.32
N SER A 98 1.38 -6.86 18.81
CA SER A 98 1.83 -8.23 19.13
C SER A 98 3.17 -8.32 19.85
N GLY A 99 3.76 -7.19 20.28
CA GLY A 99 5.00 -7.16 21.05
C GLY A 99 4.77 -7.28 22.56
N LYS A 100 5.88 -7.24 23.32
CA LYS A 100 5.87 -7.26 24.78
C LYS A 100 5.05 -6.07 25.34
N ASP A 101 4.07 -6.35 26.18
CA ASP A 101 3.07 -5.42 26.68
C ASP A 101 2.18 -4.78 25.59
N GLY A 102 2.23 -5.26 24.35
CA GLY A 102 1.34 -4.86 23.28
C GLY A 102 -0.12 -5.21 23.55
N ALA A 103 -1.02 -4.73 22.68
CA ALA A 103 -2.46 -4.83 22.90
C ALA A 103 -2.93 -6.29 23.10
N LEU A 104 -2.41 -7.27 22.36
CA LEU A 104 -2.78 -8.67 22.51
C LEU A 104 -2.37 -9.22 23.91
N GLU A 105 -1.15 -8.98 24.34
CA GLU A 105 -0.67 -9.42 25.64
C GLU A 105 -1.44 -8.75 26.79
N GLN A 106 -1.82 -7.48 26.62
CA GLN A 106 -2.68 -6.77 27.61
C GLN A 106 -4.07 -7.39 27.70
N VAL A 107 -4.65 -7.82 26.56
CA VAL A 107 -5.92 -8.54 26.55
C VAL A 107 -5.80 -9.86 27.31
N ASP A 108 -4.73 -10.63 27.06
CA ASP A 108 -4.51 -11.91 27.74
C ASP A 108 -4.34 -11.72 29.26
N LYS A 109 -3.57 -10.74 29.69
CA LYS A 109 -3.41 -10.35 31.11
C LYS A 109 -4.74 -9.94 31.74
N ALA A 110 -5.52 -9.10 31.04
CA ALA A 110 -6.84 -8.66 31.52
C ALA A 110 -7.83 -9.83 31.61
N ALA A 111 -7.84 -10.73 30.61
CA ALA A 111 -8.69 -11.93 30.61
C ALA A 111 -8.34 -12.88 31.76
N ALA A 112 -7.05 -13.11 32.02
CA ALA A 112 -6.57 -13.96 33.10
C ALA A 112 -6.95 -13.43 34.50
N ALA A 113 -7.04 -12.12 34.65
CA ALA A 113 -7.46 -11.46 35.88
C ALA A 113 -8.98 -11.52 36.15
N MET A 114 -9.78 -11.92 35.17
CA MET A 114 -11.23 -12.04 35.30
C MET A 114 -11.63 -13.40 35.94
N ARG A 115 -12.74 -13.42 36.73
CA ARG A 115 -13.29 -14.65 37.33
C ARG A 115 -13.61 -15.74 36.30
N THR A 116 -13.94 -15.38 35.08
CA THR A 116 -14.30 -16.24 33.95
C THR A 116 -13.46 -15.86 32.77
N ALA A 117 -12.20 -16.17 32.68
CA ALA A 117 -11.27 -15.93 31.58
C ALA A 117 -11.94 -15.49 30.23
N ASN A 118 -12.59 -14.31 30.26
CA ASN A 118 -13.41 -13.80 29.15
C ASN A 118 -12.60 -12.80 28.29
N THR A 119 -12.00 -13.29 27.22
CA THR A 119 -11.21 -12.49 26.27
C THR A 119 -12.05 -11.36 25.65
N PHE A 120 -13.34 -11.62 25.32
CA PHE A 120 -14.22 -10.59 24.76
C PHE A 120 -14.46 -9.44 25.76
N GLY A 121 -14.62 -9.77 27.04
CA GLY A 121 -14.75 -8.76 28.10
C GLY A 121 -13.46 -7.97 28.30
N ALA A 122 -12.29 -8.60 28.15
CA ALA A 122 -10.99 -7.97 28.31
C ALA A 122 -10.72 -6.88 27.27
N TRP A 123 -11.24 -7.03 26.06
CA TRP A 123 -11.14 -6.00 25.00
C TRP A 123 -11.75 -4.65 25.41
N ARG A 124 -12.72 -4.63 26.30
CA ARG A 124 -13.30 -3.36 26.80
C ARG A 124 -12.25 -2.46 27.47
N ASN A 125 -11.23 -3.07 28.07
CA ASN A 125 -10.17 -2.33 28.76
C ASN A 125 -9.06 -1.91 27.78
N VAL A 126 -8.74 -2.74 26.79
CA VAL A 126 -7.60 -2.51 25.88
C VAL A 126 -7.97 -1.68 24.65
N THR A 127 -9.22 -1.81 24.15
CA THR A 127 -9.68 -1.02 22.99
C THR A 127 -9.52 0.50 23.19
N PRO A 128 -9.84 1.11 24.37
CA PRO A 128 -9.62 2.53 24.57
C PRO A 128 -8.15 2.94 24.46
N LEU A 129 -7.22 2.10 24.93
CA LEU A 129 -5.78 2.37 24.88
C LEU A 129 -5.28 2.34 23.44
N HIS A 130 -5.74 1.36 22.66
CA HIS A 130 -5.44 1.29 21.24
C HIS A 130 -6.01 2.48 20.46
N ASN A 131 -7.24 2.92 20.79
CA ASN A 131 -7.84 4.10 20.17
C ASN A 131 -7.04 5.37 20.52
N GLN A 132 -6.54 5.51 21.75
CA GLN A 132 -5.66 6.64 22.12
C GLN A 132 -4.37 6.66 21.29
N LEU A 133 -3.81 5.48 20.95
CA LEU A 133 -2.66 5.41 20.04
C LEU A 133 -3.02 5.89 18.64
N ILE A 134 -4.18 5.48 18.12
CA ILE A 134 -4.69 5.98 16.83
C ILE A 134 -4.84 7.49 16.87
N ASP A 135 -5.52 8.02 17.91
CA ASP A 135 -5.73 9.45 18.07
C ASP A 135 -4.40 10.23 18.17
N ALA A 136 -3.39 9.66 18.83
CA ALA A 136 -2.07 10.27 18.92
C ALA A 136 -1.36 10.31 17.56
N ILE A 137 -1.48 9.26 16.74
CA ILE A 137 -0.94 9.21 15.37
C ILE A 137 -1.65 10.21 14.48
N VAL A 138 -2.98 10.17 14.43
CA VAL A 138 -3.79 11.01 13.54
C VAL A 138 -3.73 12.47 13.94
N GLY A 139 -3.79 12.77 15.25
CA GLY A 139 -3.77 14.12 15.82
C GLY A 139 -2.38 14.73 15.97
N ALA A 140 -1.28 14.02 15.68
CA ALA A 140 0.06 14.54 15.83
C ALA A 140 0.29 15.81 14.99
N GLY A 141 0.88 16.84 15.59
CA GLY A 141 1.22 18.11 14.94
C GLY A 141 2.40 18.01 13.94
N CYS A 142 2.92 16.83 13.69
CA CYS A 142 4.04 16.52 12.81
C CYS A 142 3.64 15.46 11.76
N HIS A 143 4.50 15.21 10.75
CA HIS A 143 4.34 14.08 9.84
C HIS A 143 4.59 12.77 10.61
N VAL A 144 3.80 11.72 10.31
CA VAL A 144 4.01 10.40 10.89
C VAL A 144 4.15 9.37 9.77
N ILE A 145 5.24 8.61 9.81
CA ILE A 145 5.49 7.46 8.95
C ILE A 145 5.59 6.24 9.86
N ALA A 146 4.71 5.27 9.68
CA ALA A 146 4.73 4.03 10.46
C ALA A 146 5.10 2.84 9.58
N THR A 147 6.04 2.02 10.02
CA THR A 147 6.27 0.72 9.39
C THR A 147 5.44 -0.35 10.08
N MET A 148 4.99 -1.33 9.33
CA MET A 148 4.30 -2.51 9.84
C MET A 148 4.82 -3.77 9.19
N ARG A 149 4.96 -4.83 9.97
CA ARG A 149 5.26 -6.17 9.46
C ARG A 149 4.03 -6.71 8.75
N SER A 150 4.24 -7.49 7.70
CA SER A 150 3.15 -8.20 7.02
C SER A 150 3.11 -9.68 7.39
N LYS A 151 1.92 -10.23 7.41
CA LYS A 151 1.62 -11.66 7.48
C LYS A 151 0.87 -12.09 6.22
N THR A 152 0.98 -13.37 5.85
CA THR A 152 0.15 -13.92 4.77
C THR A 152 -1.30 -13.99 5.24
N GLU A 153 -2.19 -13.40 4.43
CA GLU A 153 -3.62 -13.45 4.67
C GLU A 153 -4.24 -14.62 3.89
N TYR A 154 -5.06 -15.38 4.59
CA TYR A 154 -5.82 -16.50 4.04
C TYR A 154 -7.30 -16.26 4.26
N VAL A 155 -8.11 -16.38 3.21
CA VAL A 155 -9.57 -16.31 3.30
C VAL A 155 -10.14 -17.71 3.07
N GLN A 156 -11.15 -18.06 3.88
CA GLN A 156 -11.95 -19.27 3.67
C GLN A 156 -13.03 -18.95 2.64
N GLU A 157 -12.92 -19.52 1.46
CA GLU A 157 -13.90 -19.40 0.41
C GLU A 157 -14.76 -20.67 0.41
N ARG A 158 -16.08 -20.53 0.59
CA ARG A 158 -17.03 -21.64 0.48
C ARG A 158 -17.56 -21.69 -0.94
N ASP A 159 -17.26 -22.77 -1.65
CA ASP A 159 -17.85 -23.04 -2.95
C ASP A 159 -19.36 -23.31 -2.77
N GLU A 160 -20.18 -22.39 -3.28
CA GLU A 160 -21.66 -22.47 -3.15
C GLU A 160 -22.23 -23.71 -3.84
N ARG A 161 -21.57 -24.25 -4.88
CA ARG A 161 -22.02 -25.40 -5.63
C ARG A 161 -21.68 -26.73 -4.95
N THR A 162 -20.50 -26.83 -4.33
CA THR A 162 -20.01 -28.06 -3.73
C THR A 162 -20.10 -28.08 -2.21
N GLY A 163 -20.36 -26.95 -1.57
CA GLY A 163 -20.37 -26.76 -0.12
C GLY A 163 -18.99 -26.91 0.53
N LYS A 164 -17.92 -27.18 -0.25
CA LYS A 164 -16.56 -27.33 0.27
C LYS A 164 -15.95 -25.99 0.61
N THR A 165 -15.33 -25.91 1.78
CA THR A 165 -14.52 -24.76 2.17
C THR A 165 -13.07 -24.97 1.71
N SER A 166 -12.55 -24.03 0.95
CA SER A 166 -11.15 -23.96 0.54
C SER A 166 -10.46 -22.77 1.19
N ILE A 167 -9.17 -22.92 1.54
CA ILE A 167 -8.36 -21.84 2.07
C ILE A 167 -7.56 -21.24 0.89
N LYS A 168 -7.83 -19.98 0.59
CA LYS A 168 -7.14 -19.26 -0.51
C LYS A 168 -6.25 -18.18 0.09
N LYS A 169 -4.99 -18.11 -0.37
CA LYS A 169 -4.11 -17.00 -0.06
C LYS A 169 -4.60 -15.78 -0.84
N VAL A 170 -4.98 -14.71 -0.12
CA VAL A 170 -5.56 -13.49 -0.74
C VAL A 170 -4.52 -12.39 -0.88
N GLY A 171 -3.54 -12.33 0.04
CA GLY A 171 -2.54 -11.27 0.00
C GLY A 171 -1.62 -11.24 1.23
N LEU A 172 -1.15 -10.05 1.53
CA LEU A 172 -0.42 -9.73 2.75
C LEU A 172 -1.26 -8.74 3.55
N ALA A 173 -1.49 -9.05 4.83
CA ALA A 173 -2.13 -8.13 5.78
C ALA A 173 -1.10 -7.58 6.76
N ALA A 174 -1.32 -6.39 7.28
CA ALA A 174 -0.50 -5.84 8.35
C ALA A 174 -0.61 -6.67 9.63
N VAL A 175 0.50 -6.80 10.36
CA VAL A 175 0.49 -7.31 11.74
C VAL A 175 0.07 -6.14 12.64
N GLN A 176 -1.22 -5.89 12.67
CA GLN A 176 -1.88 -4.85 13.46
C GLN A 176 -3.37 -5.21 13.60
N ARG A 177 -4.13 -4.42 14.35
CA ARG A 177 -5.58 -4.51 14.39
C ARG A 177 -6.16 -4.26 13.01
N ASP A 178 -7.13 -5.08 12.62
CA ASP A 178 -7.81 -4.93 11.34
C ASP A 178 -8.44 -3.54 11.23
N GLY A 179 -8.28 -2.90 10.07
CA GLY A 179 -8.77 -1.56 9.81
C GLY A 179 -7.81 -0.44 10.18
N MET A 180 -6.63 -0.73 10.74
CA MET A 180 -5.64 0.31 11.07
C MET A 180 -5.19 1.11 9.84
N GLU A 181 -5.19 0.51 8.67
CA GLU A 181 -4.84 1.15 7.41
C GLU A 181 -5.80 2.29 7.00
N TYR A 182 -7.04 2.30 7.54
CA TYR A 182 -7.99 3.38 7.26
C TYR A 182 -7.57 4.72 7.86
N GLU A 183 -6.74 4.71 8.89
CA GLU A 183 -6.31 5.89 9.61
C GLU A 183 -5.17 6.65 8.92
N PHE A 184 -4.53 6.03 7.92
CA PHE A 184 -3.44 6.64 7.16
C PHE A 184 -3.95 7.28 5.86
N ASP A 185 -3.28 8.37 5.43
CA ASP A 185 -3.56 9.01 4.13
C ASP A 185 -3.08 8.16 2.97
N LEU A 186 -1.93 7.50 3.17
CA LEU A 186 -1.32 6.59 2.22
C LEU A 186 -0.92 5.29 2.92
N VAL A 187 -1.14 4.19 2.21
CA VAL A 187 -0.64 2.86 2.59
C VAL A 187 0.15 2.30 1.42
N GLY A 188 1.41 1.98 1.67
CA GLY A 188 2.32 1.41 0.69
C GLY A 188 2.77 0.01 1.09
N ASP A 189 2.56 -0.95 0.20
CA ASP A 189 3.03 -2.33 0.35
C ASP A 189 4.44 -2.45 -0.22
N VAL A 190 5.41 -2.71 0.65
CA VAL A 190 6.84 -2.79 0.31
C VAL A 190 7.21 -4.24 0.01
N ASN A 191 7.60 -4.53 -1.22
CA ASN A 191 8.01 -5.85 -1.66
C ASN A 191 9.54 -6.10 -1.49
N LEU A 192 9.99 -7.31 -1.79
CA LEU A 192 11.41 -7.69 -1.67
C LEU A 192 12.31 -7.06 -2.75
N ASP A 193 11.73 -6.50 -3.80
CA ASP A 193 12.43 -5.75 -4.84
C ASP A 193 12.58 -4.26 -4.47
N HIS A 194 12.23 -3.91 -3.22
CA HIS A 194 12.26 -2.54 -2.68
C HIS A 194 11.35 -1.58 -3.46
N GLN A 195 10.25 -2.09 -3.98
CA GLN A 195 9.18 -1.30 -4.59
C GLN A 195 8.08 -1.08 -3.56
N VAL A 196 7.48 0.09 -3.59
CA VAL A 196 6.28 0.43 -2.81
C VAL A 196 5.10 0.51 -3.76
N VAL A 197 4.13 -0.36 -3.54
CA VAL A 197 2.83 -0.33 -4.24
C VAL A 197 1.83 0.38 -3.34
N PHE A 198 1.30 1.51 -3.75
CA PHE A 198 0.31 2.24 -2.96
C PHE A 198 -1.06 1.60 -3.09
N SER A 199 -1.44 0.76 -2.12
CA SER A 199 -2.75 0.10 -2.05
C SER A 199 -3.87 1.01 -1.56
N LYS A 200 -3.52 2.13 -0.90
CA LYS A 200 -4.44 3.20 -0.51
C LYS A 200 -3.75 4.54 -0.67
N SER A 201 -4.42 5.50 -1.30
CA SER A 201 -3.91 6.86 -1.43
C SER A 201 -5.03 7.89 -1.46
N ARG A 202 -4.84 9.00 -0.70
CA ARG A 202 -5.63 10.23 -0.86
C ARG A 202 -5.05 11.15 -1.92
N ILE A 203 -3.90 10.80 -2.49
CA ILE A 203 -3.24 11.51 -3.57
C ILE A 203 -3.57 10.78 -4.87
N PRO A 204 -4.37 11.35 -5.79
CA PRO A 204 -4.82 10.63 -6.98
C PRO A 204 -3.68 10.08 -7.86
N SER A 205 -2.56 10.80 -7.95
CA SER A 205 -1.39 10.37 -8.74
C SER A 205 -0.59 9.23 -8.12
N LEU A 206 -0.85 8.87 -6.85
CA LEU A 206 -0.21 7.74 -6.16
C LEU A 206 -1.14 6.56 -5.98
N ASP A 207 -2.41 6.66 -6.34
CA ASP A 207 -3.36 5.55 -6.21
C ASP A 207 -3.00 4.43 -7.19
N GLY A 208 -2.70 3.24 -6.65
CA GLY A 208 -2.20 2.10 -7.43
C GLY A 208 -0.78 2.25 -8.00
N ALA A 209 -0.08 3.37 -7.72
CA ALA A 209 1.24 3.60 -8.25
C ALA A 209 2.29 2.67 -7.63
N VAL A 210 3.28 2.29 -8.45
CA VAL A 210 4.45 1.51 -8.03
C VAL A 210 5.67 2.43 -8.06
N VAL A 211 6.30 2.63 -6.91
CA VAL A 211 7.50 3.48 -6.79
C VAL A 211 8.68 2.61 -6.37
N THR A 212 9.69 2.53 -7.21
CA THR A 212 10.91 1.78 -6.93
C THR A 212 11.88 2.63 -6.12
N LYS A 213 12.34 2.11 -4.98
CA LYS A 213 13.31 2.77 -4.08
C LYS A 213 12.91 4.21 -3.76
N PRO A 214 11.73 4.45 -3.18
CA PRO A 214 11.24 5.79 -2.91
C PRO A 214 12.18 6.55 -1.96
N GLY A 215 12.27 7.86 -2.18
CA GLY A 215 13.12 8.77 -1.42
C GLY A 215 12.73 10.23 -1.70
N ALA A 216 13.69 11.09 -2.04
CA ALA A 216 13.48 12.53 -2.23
C ALA A 216 12.40 12.87 -3.26
N GLY A 217 12.29 12.11 -4.36
CA GLY A 217 11.25 12.32 -5.38
C GLY A 217 9.85 12.15 -4.83
N LEU A 218 9.61 11.05 -4.10
CA LEU A 218 8.33 10.81 -3.44
C LEU A 218 8.07 11.88 -2.36
N ALA A 219 9.05 12.22 -1.52
CA ALA A 219 8.90 13.24 -0.49
C ALA A 219 8.49 14.60 -1.09
N LYS A 220 9.11 15.03 -2.19
CA LYS A 220 8.73 16.27 -2.91
C LYS A 220 7.28 16.22 -3.39
N GLN A 221 6.83 15.09 -3.95
CA GLN A 221 5.44 14.92 -4.40
C GLN A 221 4.46 14.99 -3.23
N LEU A 222 4.80 14.36 -2.10
CA LEU A 222 4.01 14.40 -0.87
C LEU A 222 3.89 15.81 -0.33
N LEU A 223 4.99 16.57 -0.21
CA LEU A 223 5.00 17.95 0.26
C LEU A 223 4.16 18.85 -0.65
N GLY A 224 4.31 18.74 -1.98
CA GLY A 224 3.50 19.50 -2.94
C GLY A 224 2.00 19.27 -2.74
N TRP A 225 1.59 18.02 -2.47
CA TRP A 225 0.20 17.72 -2.19
C TRP A 225 -0.26 18.28 -0.82
N LEU A 226 0.57 18.17 0.22
CA LEU A 226 0.25 18.64 1.58
C LEU A 226 0.12 20.16 1.65
N ASP A 227 0.92 20.91 0.88
CA ASP A 227 0.88 22.36 0.81
C ASP A 227 -0.32 22.92 0.03
N GLY A 228 -1.13 22.03 -0.57
CA GLY A 228 -2.29 22.44 -1.36
C GLY A 228 -1.94 22.87 -2.79
N ALA A 229 -0.69 22.77 -3.20
CA ALA A 229 -0.33 22.85 -4.61
C ALA A 229 -1.04 21.71 -5.35
N VAL A 230 -1.78 22.03 -6.41
CA VAL A 230 -2.15 21.02 -7.40
C VAL A 230 -0.83 20.45 -7.87
N PRO A 231 -0.56 19.15 -7.77
CA PRO A 231 0.65 18.61 -8.37
C PRO A 231 0.63 19.07 -9.81
N GLU A 232 1.61 19.90 -10.21
CA GLU A 232 1.96 20.00 -11.60
C GLU A 232 2.15 18.54 -12.00
N THR A 233 1.27 18.02 -12.83
CA THR A 233 1.40 16.66 -13.37
C THR A 233 2.84 16.63 -13.87
N ALA A 234 3.71 16.04 -13.05
CA ALA A 234 5.06 15.73 -13.52
C ALA A 234 4.79 14.96 -14.81
N ALA A 235 5.09 15.60 -15.92
CA ALA A 235 5.14 14.89 -17.19
C ALA A 235 5.95 13.64 -16.84
N PRO A 236 5.47 12.45 -17.14
CA PRO A 236 6.18 11.24 -16.81
C PRO A 236 7.61 11.48 -17.25
N GLU A 237 8.57 11.49 -16.29
CA GLU A 237 9.97 11.38 -16.67
C GLU A 237 10.00 10.24 -17.66
N PRO A 238 10.65 10.40 -18.83
CA PRO A 238 10.70 9.31 -19.78
C PRO A 238 11.23 8.12 -18.99
N GLN A 239 10.32 7.27 -18.61
CA GLN A 239 10.66 5.96 -18.09
C GLN A 239 11.50 5.38 -19.19
N THR A 240 12.80 5.25 -18.95
CA THR A 240 13.60 4.28 -19.66
C THR A 240 12.83 2.98 -19.45
N GLU A 241 12.02 2.64 -20.43
CA GLU A 241 11.34 1.37 -20.51
C GLU A 241 12.43 0.32 -20.35
N VAL A 242 12.56 -0.17 -19.12
CA VAL A 242 13.12 -1.50 -18.93
C VAL A 242 12.08 -2.36 -19.63
N PRO A 243 12.41 -3.03 -20.74
CA PRO A 243 11.45 -3.87 -21.43
C PRO A 243 10.99 -4.89 -20.40
N VAL A 244 9.78 -4.74 -19.89
CA VAL A 244 9.07 -5.86 -19.30
C VAL A 244 9.09 -6.87 -20.43
N ALA A 245 9.69 -8.03 -20.23
CA ALA A 245 9.67 -9.12 -21.16
C ALA A 245 8.21 -9.55 -21.28
N VAL A 246 7.48 -8.86 -22.16
CA VAL A 246 6.09 -9.19 -22.47
C VAL A 246 6.20 -10.44 -23.30
N ASP A 247 5.70 -11.56 -22.78
CA ASP A 247 5.66 -12.81 -23.54
C ASP A 247 4.99 -12.53 -24.90
N PRO A 248 5.68 -12.68 -26.03
CA PRO A 248 5.10 -12.38 -27.31
C PRO A 248 3.94 -13.33 -27.61
N ILE A 249 3.03 -12.89 -28.46
CA ILE A 249 1.91 -13.73 -28.93
C ILE A 249 2.44 -15.08 -29.43
N THR A 250 1.81 -16.16 -29.01
CA THR A 250 2.25 -17.50 -29.35
C THR A 250 1.91 -17.86 -30.79
N PRO A 251 2.69 -18.74 -31.46
CA PRO A 251 2.37 -19.24 -32.83
C PRO A 251 0.96 -19.85 -32.92
N GLN A 252 0.47 -20.46 -31.84
CA GLN A 252 -0.88 -21.01 -31.80
C GLN A 252 -1.96 -19.90 -31.80
N GLN A 253 -1.75 -18.83 -31.05
CA GLN A 253 -2.66 -17.68 -31.02
C GLN A 253 -2.65 -16.97 -32.40
N ILE A 254 -1.50 -16.75 -33.01
CA ILE A 254 -1.42 -16.16 -34.36
C ILE A 254 -2.22 -17.01 -35.38
N LYS A 255 -2.08 -18.33 -35.35
CA LYS A 255 -2.82 -19.23 -36.22
C LYS A 255 -4.33 -19.14 -35.97
N GLN A 256 -4.74 -19.02 -34.71
CA GLN A 256 -6.15 -18.89 -34.30
C GLN A 256 -6.76 -17.58 -34.79
N VAL A 257 -6.04 -16.46 -34.64
CA VAL A 257 -6.44 -15.15 -35.20
C VAL A 257 -6.61 -15.23 -36.72
N GLN A 258 -5.67 -15.87 -37.44
CA GLN A 258 -5.77 -16.01 -38.90
C GLN A 258 -6.98 -16.83 -39.33
N ILE A 259 -7.33 -17.89 -38.60
CA ILE A 259 -8.52 -18.72 -38.90
C ILE A 259 -9.78 -17.87 -38.71
N LEU A 260 -9.93 -17.19 -37.62
CA LEU A 260 -11.11 -16.37 -37.30
C LEU A 260 -11.26 -15.21 -38.30
N LEU A 261 -10.17 -14.57 -38.70
CA LEU A 261 -10.18 -13.53 -39.73
C LEU A 261 -10.67 -14.10 -41.09
N LYS A 262 -10.28 -15.31 -41.43
CA LYS A 262 -10.74 -15.97 -42.64
C LYS A 262 -12.24 -16.30 -42.60
N GLU A 263 -12.77 -16.73 -41.44
CA GLU A 263 -14.20 -16.98 -41.23
C GLU A 263 -15.03 -15.70 -41.33
N LEU A 264 -14.45 -14.56 -40.92
CA LEU A 264 -15.07 -13.24 -41.09
C LEU A 264 -15.08 -12.73 -42.53
N GLY A 265 -14.37 -13.40 -43.46
CA GLY A 265 -14.27 -13.00 -44.84
C GLY A 265 -13.02 -12.18 -45.18
N GLY A 266 -12.03 -12.19 -44.30
CA GLY A 266 -10.80 -11.42 -44.38
C GLY A 266 -10.77 -10.21 -43.44
N ILE A 267 -9.63 -9.49 -43.43
CA ILE A 267 -9.46 -8.30 -42.63
C ILE A 267 -9.98 -7.07 -43.38
N THR A 268 -11.02 -6.44 -42.85
CA THR A 268 -11.56 -5.17 -43.40
C THR A 268 -10.80 -3.98 -42.84
N ASP A 269 -10.90 -2.82 -43.49
CA ASP A 269 -10.26 -1.59 -43.01
C ASP A 269 -10.85 -1.14 -41.65
N GLU A 270 -12.13 -1.37 -41.40
CA GLU A 270 -12.76 -1.14 -40.12
C GLU A 270 -12.17 -2.03 -39.01
N LEU A 271 -11.93 -3.30 -39.30
CA LEU A 271 -11.34 -4.24 -38.36
C LEU A 271 -9.86 -3.93 -38.10
N LYS A 272 -9.13 -3.47 -39.11
CA LYS A 272 -7.75 -2.94 -38.92
C LYS A 272 -7.73 -1.72 -38.01
N ALA A 273 -8.62 -0.75 -38.26
CA ALA A 273 -8.73 0.46 -37.43
C ALA A 273 -9.09 0.10 -35.99
N HIS A 274 -10.00 -0.84 -35.77
CA HIS A 274 -10.36 -1.33 -34.45
C HIS A 274 -9.16 -1.95 -33.72
N ILE A 275 -8.43 -2.86 -34.39
CA ILE A 275 -7.23 -3.48 -33.81
C ILE A 275 -6.16 -2.42 -33.47
N TYR A 276 -5.94 -1.47 -34.37
CA TYR A 276 -4.99 -0.39 -34.13
C TYR A 276 -5.38 0.48 -32.94
N THR A 277 -6.66 0.86 -32.86
CA THR A 277 -7.17 1.74 -31.78
C THR A 277 -7.15 1.04 -30.43
N GLN A 278 -7.44 -0.27 -30.38
CA GLN A 278 -7.61 -1.00 -29.15
C GLN A 278 -6.30 -1.60 -28.61
N TYR A 279 -5.39 -1.97 -29.49
CA TYR A 279 -4.15 -2.66 -29.11
C TYR A 279 -2.87 -1.92 -29.50
N GLY A 280 -2.96 -0.80 -30.21
CA GLY A 280 -1.80 0.02 -30.59
C GLY A 280 -0.84 -0.63 -31.60
N VAL A 281 -1.25 -1.73 -32.27
CA VAL A 281 -0.39 -2.54 -33.16
C VAL A 281 -0.89 -2.56 -34.59
N GLN A 282 0.01 -2.57 -35.56
CA GLN A 282 -0.34 -2.67 -36.99
C GLN A 282 -0.47 -4.12 -37.48
N SER A 283 0.07 -5.06 -36.73
CA SER A 283 0.06 -6.48 -37.07
C SER A 283 -0.23 -7.33 -35.84
N SER A 284 -1.04 -8.37 -36.00
CA SER A 284 -1.31 -9.35 -34.94
C SER A 284 -0.05 -10.06 -34.43
N LYS A 285 1.09 -9.98 -35.13
CA LYS A 285 2.38 -10.54 -34.71
C LYS A 285 3.10 -9.67 -33.68
N GLU A 286 2.69 -8.42 -33.53
CA GLU A 286 3.25 -7.44 -32.59
C GLU A 286 2.55 -7.47 -31.23
N LEU A 287 1.48 -8.24 -31.10
CA LEU A 287 0.73 -8.39 -29.86
C LEU A 287 1.53 -9.19 -28.81
N ASP A 288 1.29 -8.88 -27.57
CA ASP A 288 1.64 -9.75 -26.45
C ASP A 288 0.62 -10.89 -26.29
N LYS A 289 0.98 -11.89 -25.48
CA LYS A 289 0.17 -13.09 -25.25
C LYS A 289 -1.22 -12.79 -24.67
N ASN A 290 -1.34 -11.77 -23.80
CA ASN A 290 -2.61 -11.40 -23.17
C ASN A 290 -3.50 -10.67 -24.18
N SER A 291 -2.96 -9.68 -24.88
CA SER A 291 -3.66 -8.95 -25.94
C SER A 291 -4.05 -9.89 -27.09
N GLY A 292 -3.23 -10.88 -27.40
CA GLY A 292 -3.56 -11.93 -28.35
C GLY A 292 -4.76 -12.79 -27.93
N SER A 293 -4.90 -13.10 -26.63
CA SER A 293 -6.06 -13.83 -26.11
C SER A 293 -7.34 -13.00 -26.20
N LEU A 294 -7.27 -11.72 -25.84
CA LEU A 294 -8.41 -10.79 -25.92
C LEU A 294 -8.88 -10.60 -27.38
N LEU A 295 -7.95 -10.43 -28.31
CA LEU A 295 -8.29 -10.32 -29.73
C LEU A 295 -8.98 -11.59 -30.25
N ILE A 296 -8.53 -12.78 -29.85
CA ILE A 296 -9.17 -14.04 -30.21
C ILE A 296 -10.62 -14.11 -29.71
N GLU A 297 -10.88 -13.62 -28.51
CA GLU A 297 -12.23 -13.61 -27.92
C GLU A 297 -13.15 -12.63 -28.64
N ASP A 298 -12.69 -11.42 -28.95
CA ASP A 298 -13.44 -10.42 -29.75
C ASP A 298 -13.77 -10.96 -31.15
N LEU A 299 -12.81 -11.57 -31.85
CA LEU A 299 -13.04 -12.15 -33.16
C LEU A 299 -14.04 -13.31 -33.13
N ARG A 300 -14.03 -14.16 -32.09
CA ARG A 300 -15.02 -15.23 -31.90
C ARG A 300 -16.43 -14.67 -31.74
N GLN A 301 -16.61 -13.60 -30.97
CA GLN A 301 -17.90 -12.96 -30.80
C GLN A 301 -18.42 -12.40 -32.12
N ARG A 302 -17.56 -11.79 -32.94
CA ARG A 302 -17.92 -11.27 -34.29
C ARG A 302 -18.29 -12.38 -35.25
N VAL A 303 -17.59 -13.52 -35.26
CA VAL A 303 -17.94 -14.70 -36.05
C VAL A 303 -19.32 -15.24 -35.64
N ALA A 304 -19.58 -15.35 -34.34
CA ALA A 304 -20.87 -15.81 -33.83
C ALA A 304 -22.03 -14.87 -34.24
N GLN A 305 -21.84 -13.56 -34.19
CA GLN A 305 -22.82 -12.57 -34.66
C GLN A 305 -23.10 -12.66 -36.15
N LYS A 306 -22.05 -12.87 -36.96
CA LYS A 306 -22.20 -13.03 -38.42
C LYS A 306 -22.93 -14.31 -38.79
N SER A 307 -22.86 -15.35 -37.98
CA SER A 307 -23.55 -16.63 -38.21
C SER A 307 -25.06 -16.59 -37.87
N GLN A 308 -25.49 -15.55 -37.17
CA GLN A 308 -26.89 -15.32 -36.79
C GLN A 308 -27.61 -14.29 -37.68
N SER A 309 -26.90 -13.64 -38.57
CA SER A 309 -27.42 -12.70 -39.58
C SER A 309 -27.49 -13.34 -40.96
#